data_0f3d72d99e791d524aa1379ac275e3ce
#
_entry.id   0f3d72d99e791d524aa1379ac275e3ce
#
_cell.length_a   1.000
_cell.length_b   1.000
_cell.length_c   1.000
_cell.angle_alpha   90.00
_cell.angle_beta   90.00
_cell.angle_gamma   90.00
#
_symmetry.space_group_name_H-M   'P 1'
#
loop_
_entity.id
_entity.type
_entity.pdbx_description
1 polymer ?
#
loop_
_entity_poly.entity_id
_entity_poly.type
_entity_poly.pdbx_seq_one_letter_code
_entity_poly.pdbx_strand_id
1 'polypeptide(L)'
;MGREIARVLGAGRKENGYMTGNGYMVTWTYGNMLSLAMPKDSGTAHVEWKDFPLLPPSFLTVRHVKTDTGWNPDINAVLQLKVIAKVLNACDTIIAATDASREGEMLFRHLYGFLGCKQPCLRLWISSLTDEAITEGMANLLPCDRFNNLFLAA
;
A
#
# COMPACT_ATOMS: atom_id res chain seq x y z
N MET A 1 -5.54 -3.46 12.61
CA MET A 1 -6.46 -2.85 11.62
C MET A 1 -7.00 -3.88 10.62
N GLY A 2 -6.26 -4.41 9.62
CA GLY A 2 -6.82 -5.29 8.58
C GLY A 2 -7.62 -6.50 9.10
N ARG A 3 -7.16 -7.18 10.15
CA ARG A 3 -7.89 -8.30 10.75
C ARG A 3 -9.22 -7.91 11.39
N GLU A 4 -9.30 -6.73 12.01
CA GLU A 4 -10.54 -6.22 12.61
C GLU A 4 -11.55 -5.86 11.52
N ILE A 5 -11.10 -5.17 10.47
CA ILE A 5 -11.93 -4.88 9.32
C ILE A 5 -12.43 -6.18 8.67
N ALA A 6 -11.55 -7.17 8.46
CA ALA A 6 -11.94 -8.45 7.90
C ALA A 6 -13.01 -9.17 8.75
N ARG A 7 -12.86 -9.13 10.07
CA ARG A 7 -13.84 -9.71 11.02
C ARG A 7 -15.21 -9.06 10.89
N VAL A 8 -15.26 -7.74 10.92
CA VAL A 8 -16.52 -6.98 10.81
C VAL A 8 -17.19 -7.20 9.46
N LEU A 9 -16.42 -7.31 8.38
CA LEU A 9 -16.94 -7.54 7.03
C LEU A 9 -17.33 -9.01 6.77
N GLY A 10 -17.08 -9.93 7.71
CA GLY A 10 -17.33 -11.35 7.52
C GLY A 10 -16.33 -12.06 6.62
N ALA A 11 -15.16 -11.46 6.36
CA ALA A 11 -14.04 -12.06 5.63
C ALA A 11 -13.23 -12.98 6.55
N GLY A 12 -13.83 -14.07 7.03
CA GLY A 12 -13.26 -14.93 8.08
C GLY A 12 -12.27 -15.97 7.61
N ARG A 13 -12.20 -16.31 6.31
CA ARG A 13 -11.29 -17.32 5.79
C ARG A 13 -9.88 -16.76 5.65
N LYS A 14 -8.94 -17.35 6.39
CA LYS A 14 -7.54 -16.97 6.37
C LYS A 14 -6.82 -17.61 5.18
N GLU A 15 -6.09 -16.78 4.45
CA GLU A 15 -5.20 -17.17 3.37
C GLU A 15 -3.79 -16.64 3.66
N ASN A 16 -2.80 -17.01 2.83
CA ASN A 16 -1.45 -16.51 3.00
C ASN A 16 -1.37 -15.03 2.60
N GLY A 17 -1.27 -14.14 3.60
CA GLY A 17 -1.12 -12.69 3.44
C GLY A 17 -2.43 -11.91 3.22
N TYR A 18 -3.60 -12.57 3.26
CA TYR A 18 -4.91 -11.91 3.16
C TYR A 18 -6.03 -12.72 3.83
N MET A 19 -7.18 -12.14 3.99
CA MET A 19 -8.41 -12.81 4.46
C MET A 19 -9.52 -12.61 3.43
N THR A 20 -10.42 -13.59 3.31
CA THR A 20 -11.51 -13.53 2.34
C THR A 20 -12.80 -14.06 2.91
N GLY A 21 -13.92 -13.60 2.37
CA GLY A 21 -15.28 -14.00 2.72
C GLY A 21 -16.28 -12.88 2.44
N ASN A 22 -17.53 -13.21 2.36
CA ASN A 22 -18.63 -12.26 2.15
C ASN A 22 -18.41 -11.26 1.00
N GLY A 23 -17.75 -11.72 -0.09
CA GLY A 23 -17.44 -10.86 -1.24
C GLY A 23 -16.25 -9.92 -1.06
N TYR A 24 -15.56 -9.98 0.08
CA TYR A 24 -14.39 -9.15 0.37
C TYR A 24 -13.09 -9.96 0.36
N MET A 25 -12.02 -9.31 -0.06
CA MET A 25 -10.65 -9.74 0.14
C MET A 25 -9.91 -8.63 0.90
N VAL A 26 -9.43 -8.93 2.10
CA VAL A 26 -8.75 -7.96 2.96
C VAL A 26 -7.28 -8.34 3.08
N THR A 27 -6.40 -7.49 2.60
CA THR A 27 -4.95 -7.63 2.74
C THR A 27 -4.39 -6.43 3.52
N TRP A 28 -3.11 -6.47 3.87
CA TRP A 28 -2.48 -5.45 4.70
C TRP A 28 -1.02 -5.23 4.32
N THR A 29 -0.49 -4.09 4.74
CA THR A 29 0.93 -3.77 4.67
C THR A 29 1.61 -3.98 6.03
N TYR A 30 2.91 -4.23 6.01
CA TYR A 30 3.77 -4.24 7.20
C TYR A 30 4.48 -2.88 7.29
N GLY A 31 3.75 -1.85 7.71
CA GLY A 31 4.25 -0.48 7.67
C GLY A 31 4.55 -0.03 6.24
N ASN A 32 5.57 0.80 6.06
CA ASN A 32 6.01 1.25 4.74
C ASN A 32 6.90 0.18 4.08
N MET A 33 6.39 -0.49 3.05
CA MET A 33 7.09 -1.54 2.30
C MET A 33 7.83 -1.00 1.07
N LEU A 34 7.61 0.26 0.73
CA LEU A 34 8.28 0.95 -0.38
C LEU A 34 9.21 2.03 0.16
N SER A 35 10.24 2.34 -0.57
CA SER A 35 11.17 3.45 -0.32
C SER A 35 11.48 4.18 -1.61
N LEU A 36 12.03 5.39 -1.51
CA LEU A 36 12.55 6.09 -2.67
C LEU A 36 13.72 5.30 -3.26
N ALA A 37 13.72 5.17 -4.58
CA ALA A 37 14.83 4.55 -5.30
C ALA A 37 16.07 5.44 -5.19
N MET A 38 17.20 4.82 -4.85
CA MET A 38 18.49 5.48 -4.83
C MET A 38 19.21 5.30 -6.18
N PRO A 39 20.15 6.16 -6.55
CA PRO A 39 20.91 6.02 -7.81
C PRO A 39 21.50 4.63 -8.02
N LYS A 40 21.98 3.99 -6.96
CA LYS A 40 22.49 2.60 -6.99
C LYS A 40 21.44 1.57 -7.40
N ASP A 41 20.17 1.81 -7.13
CA ASP A 41 19.08 0.91 -7.50
C ASP A 41 18.80 0.95 -9.01
N SER A 42 19.28 2.00 -9.68
CA SER A 42 19.20 2.19 -11.14
C SER A 42 20.48 1.71 -11.87
N GLY A 43 21.39 1.02 -11.15
CA GLY A 43 22.65 0.52 -11.72
C GLY A 43 23.75 1.58 -11.88
N THR A 44 23.54 2.81 -11.42
CA THR A 44 24.54 3.88 -11.41
C THR A 44 25.34 3.82 -10.12
N ALA A 45 26.44 3.05 -10.11
CA ALA A 45 27.30 2.88 -8.94
C ALA A 45 28.13 4.14 -8.59
N HIS A 46 28.44 4.97 -9.59
CA HIS A 46 29.15 6.25 -9.43
C HIS A 46 28.35 7.35 -10.09
N VAL A 47 28.05 8.41 -9.33
CA VAL A 47 27.36 9.61 -9.78
C VAL A 47 28.29 10.79 -9.66
N GLU A 48 28.58 11.47 -10.76
CA GLU A 48 29.30 12.72 -10.79
C GLU A 48 28.34 13.91 -10.94
N TRP A 49 28.79 15.12 -10.62
CA TRP A 49 27.97 16.34 -10.74
C TRP A 49 27.42 16.57 -12.16
N LYS A 50 28.13 16.11 -13.19
CA LYS A 50 27.67 16.18 -14.58
C LYS A 50 26.46 15.30 -14.91
N ASP A 51 26.19 14.30 -14.06
CA ASP A 51 25.10 13.32 -14.27
C ASP A 51 23.76 13.82 -13.69
N PHE A 52 23.75 14.98 -13.03
CA PHE A 52 22.52 15.57 -12.51
C PHE A 52 21.75 16.38 -13.58
N PRO A 53 20.39 16.35 -13.56
CA PRO A 53 19.53 15.62 -12.63
C PRO A 53 19.43 14.13 -12.95
N LEU A 54 19.58 13.30 -11.91
CA LEU A 54 19.35 11.85 -12.02
C LEU A 54 17.86 11.58 -11.97
N LEU A 55 17.32 11.12 -13.06
CA LEU A 55 15.93 10.68 -13.15
C LEU A 55 15.89 9.14 -13.17
N PRO A 56 15.60 8.49 -12.04
CA PRO A 56 15.49 7.03 -12.00
C PRO A 56 14.29 6.58 -12.84
N PRO A 57 14.34 5.38 -13.45
CA PRO A 57 13.22 4.83 -14.22
C PRO A 57 11.97 4.59 -13.37
N SER A 58 12.16 4.45 -12.05
CA SER A 58 11.09 4.41 -11.05
C SER A 58 11.54 5.16 -9.80
N PHE A 59 10.67 6.02 -9.27
CA PHE A 59 10.95 6.75 -8.01
C PHE A 59 10.74 5.91 -6.77
N LEU A 60 10.09 4.76 -6.88
CA LEU A 60 9.81 3.85 -5.77
C LEU A 60 10.43 2.48 -6.04
N THR A 61 10.97 1.90 -5.00
CA THR A 61 11.47 0.53 -4.95
C THR A 61 10.99 -0.16 -3.68
N VAL A 62 11.13 -1.49 -3.62
CA VAL A 62 10.88 -2.22 -2.38
C VAL A 62 11.90 -1.80 -1.33
N ARG A 63 11.44 -1.59 -0.10
CA ARG A 63 12.29 -1.24 1.04
C ARG A 63 13.46 -2.23 1.17
N HIS A 64 14.67 -1.68 1.36
CA HIS A 64 15.86 -2.46 1.66
C HIS A 64 16.10 -2.56 3.16
N VAL A 65 16.61 -3.68 3.59
CA VAL A 65 17.02 -3.96 4.97
C VAL A 65 18.48 -4.41 5.00
N LYS A 66 19.17 -4.11 6.09
CA LYS A 66 20.53 -4.56 6.30
C LYS A 66 20.53 -6.05 6.66
N THR A 67 21.26 -6.85 5.90
CA THR A 67 21.49 -8.28 6.11
C THR A 67 22.97 -8.54 6.29
N ASP A 68 23.36 -9.78 6.58
CA ASP A 68 24.77 -10.18 6.70
C ASP A 68 25.56 -9.98 5.41
N THR A 69 24.87 -9.98 4.27
CA THR A 69 25.45 -9.78 2.92
C THR A 69 25.35 -8.33 2.42
N GLY A 70 24.88 -7.39 3.25
CA GLY A 70 24.70 -5.98 2.90
C GLY A 70 23.26 -5.53 2.86
N TRP A 71 22.98 -4.46 2.14
CA TRP A 71 21.62 -3.93 1.95
C TRP A 71 20.91 -4.70 0.85
N ASN A 72 19.83 -5.42 1.21
CA ASN A 72 19.04 -6.23 0.30
C ASN A 72 17.56 -5.87 0.40
N PRO A 73 16.76 -6.11 -0.67
CA PRO A 73 15.31 -5.94 -0.58
C PRO A 73 14.73 -6.75 0.59
N ASP A 74 13.81 -6.15 1.34
CA ASP A 74 13.09 -6.85 2.41
C ASP A 74 12.23 -7.97 1.81
N ILE A 75 12.64 -9.22 2.02
CA ILE A 75 11.96 -10.39 1.46
C ILE A 75 10.50 -10.49 1.91
N ASN A 76 10.18 -10.08 3.14
CA ASN A 76 8.83 -10.11 3.66
C ASN A 76 7.96 -9.06 2.93
N ALA A 77 8.52 -7.87 2.66
CA ALA A 77 7.84 -6.86 1.86
C ALA A 77 7.63 -7.35 0.43
N VAL A 78 8.63 -7.97 -0.21
CA VAL A 78 8.51 -8.55 -1.56
C VAL A 78 7.39 -9.60 -1.62
N LEU A 79 7.35 -10.51 -0.67
CA LEU A 79 6.32 -11.56 -0.63
C LEU A 79 4.93 -10.98 -0.42
N GLN A 80 4.78 -10.04 0.51
CA GLN A 80 3.49 -9.41 0.78
C GLN A 80 3.03 -8.52 -0.39
N LEU A 81 3.91 -7.82 -1.06
CA LEU A 81 3.58 -7.05 -2.27
C LEU A 81 3.04 -7.95 -3.39
N LYS A 82 3.60 -9.16 -3.56
CA LYS A 82 3.06 -10.15 -4.51
C LYS A 82 1.64 -10.58 -4.14
N VAL A 83 1.37 -10.78 -2.85
CA VAL A 83 0.02 -11.12 -2.37
C VAL A 83 -0.94 -9.96 -2.62
N ILE A 84 -0.56 -8.73 -2.27
CA ILE A 84 -1.37 -7.54 -2.49
C ILE A 84 -1.67 -7.37 -3.98
N ALA A 85 -0.67 -7.49 -4.85
CA ALA A 85 -0.86 -7.42 -6.30
C ALA A 85 -1.87 -8.46 -6.80
N LYS A 86 -1.77 -9.71 -6.32
CA LYS A 86 -2.72 -10.78 -6.64
C LYS A 86 -4.14 -10.43 -6.22
N VAL A 87 -4.30 -9.95 -4.97
CA VAL A 87 -5.61 -9.57 -4.42
C VAL A 87 -6.22 -8.40 -5.18
N LEU A 88 -5.44 -7.34 -5.42
CA LEU A 88 -5.93 -6.16 -6.13
C LEU A 88 -6.29 -6.45 -7.59
N ASN A 89 -5.55 -7.32 -8.26
CA ASN A 89 -5.87 -7.73 -9.64
C ASN A 89 -7.12 -8.63 -9.73
N ALA A 90 -7.54 -9.23 -8.63
CA ALA A 90 -8.71 -10.12 -8.57
C ALA A 90 -10.00 -9.39 -8.16
N CYS A 91 -9.96 -8.09 -7.87
CA CYS A 91 -11.12 -7.31 -7.41
C CYS A 91 -11.53 -6.25 -8.45
N ASP A 92 -12.82 -5.90 -8.43
CA ASP A 92 -13.39 -4.86 -9.29
C ASP A 92 -13.23 -3.45 -8.71
N THR A 93 -13.15 -3.34 -7.39
CA THR A 93 -13.04 -2.07 -6.65
C THR A 93 -12.09 -2.22 -5.49
N ILE A 94 -11.24 -1.24 -5.29
CA ILE A 94 -10.28 -1.19 -4.18
C ILE A 94 -10.83 -0.27 -3.09
N ILE A 95 -10.82 -0.74 -1.84
CA ILE A 95 -11.14 0.08 -0.67
C ILE A 95 -9.84 0.33 0.10
N ALA A 96 -9.37 1.57 0.08
CA ALA A 96 -8.22 2.00 0.85
C ALA A 96 -8.62 2.20 2.32
N ALA A 97 -8.10 1.34 3.19
CA ALA A 97 -8.38 1.34 4.62
C ALA A 97 -7.10 1.56 5.46
N THR A 98 -6.14 2.30 4.93
CA THR A 98 -4.97 2.77 5.70
C THR A 98 -5.40 3.85 6.70
N ASP A 99 -4.53 4.18 7.65
CA ASP A 99 -4.83 5.19 8.68
C ASP A 99 -5.42 6.47 8.09
N ALA A 100 -6.36 7.08 8.82
CA ALA A 100 -6.97 8.37 8.47
C ALA A 100 -5.98 9.52 8.74
N SER A 101 -4.88 9.53 7.98
CA SER A 101 -3.79 10.48 8.10
C SER A 101 -3.17 10.77 6.73
N ARG A 102 -2.32 11.79 6.66
CA ARG A 102 -1.53 12.13 5.49
C ARG A 102 -0.59 10.97 5.11
N GLU A 103 0.08 10.40 6.10
CA GLU A 103 1.00 9.27 5.92
C GLU A 103 0.26 8.02 5.42
N GLY A 104 -0.92 7.74 5.96
CA GLY A 104 -1.75 6.62 5.51
C GLY A 104 -2.23 6.78 4.07
N GLU A 105 -2.57 8.00 3.67
CA GLU A 105 -2.93 8.30 2.28
C GLU A 105 -1.73 8.16 1.34
N MET A 106 -0.57 8.72 1.70
CA MET A 106 0.66 8.59 0.94
C MET A 106 1.06 7.12 0.75
N LEU A 107 1.03 6.32 1.83
CA LEU A 107 1.35 4.89 1.78
C LEU A 107 0.46 4.17 0.77
N PHE A 108 -0.84 4.40 0.82
CA PHE A 108 -1.78 3.79 -0.10
C PHE A 108 -1.53 4.22 -1.55
N ARG A 109 -1.36 5.52 -1.82
CA ARG A 109 -1.14 6.04 -3.18
C ARG A 109 0.15 5.54 -3.80
N HIS A 110 1.23 5.48 -3.02
CA HIS A 110 2.48 4.91 -3.47
C HIS A 110 2.32 3.44 -3.84
N LEU A 111 1.62 2.67 -3.01
CA LEU A 111 1.35 1.25 -3.28
C LEU A 111 0.48 1.06 -4.52
N TYR A 112 -0.61 1.82 -4.63
CA TYR A 112 -1.53 1.78 -5.77
C TYR A 112 -0.81 2.10 -7.08
N GLY A 113 0.00 3.15 -7.10
CA GLY A 113 0.81 3.54 -8.26
C GLY A 113 1.92 2.55 -8.58
N PHE A 114 2.64 2.07 -7.57
CA PHE A 114 3.73 1.09 -7.73
C PHE A 114 3.24 -0.24 -8.34
N LEU A 115 2.05 -0.69 -7.93
CA LEU A 115 1.44 -1.91 -8.46
C LEU A 115 0.70 -1.70 -9.79
N GLY A 116 0.63 -0.47 -10.30
CA GLY A 116 -0.02 -0.14 -11.57
C GLY A 116 -1.54 -0.40 -11.56
N CYS A 117 -2.19 -0.27 -10.40
CA CYS A 117 -3.62 -0.49 -10.25
C CYS A 117 -4.43 0.52 -11.07
N LYS A 118 -5.56 0.06 -11.63
CA LYS A 118 -6.47 0.88 -12.45
C LYS A 118 -7.92 0.79 -11.99
N GLN A 119 -8.21 -0.08 -11.04
CA GLN A 119 -9.56 -0.29 -10.52
C GLN A 119 -10.06 0.96 -9.80
N PRO A 120 -11.36 1.22 -9.81
CA PRO A 120 -11.96 2.28 -9.00
C PRO A 120 -11.54 2.17 -7.54
N CYS A 121 -11.24 3.30 -6.93
CA CYS A 121 -10.79 3.36 -5.55
C CYS A 121 -11.77 4.15 -4.69
N LEU A 122 -12.14 3.55 -3.56
CA LEU A 122 -12.89 4.17 -2.49
C LEU A 122 -12.05 4.23 -1.21
N ARG A 123 -12.30 5.21 -0.38
CA ARG A 123 -11.56 5.45 0.87
C ARG A 123 -12.45 5.18 2.08
N LEU A 124 -12.02 4.27 2.93
CA LEU A 124 -12.54 4.10 4.27
C LEU A 124 -11.79 5.05 5.21
N TRP A 125 -12.45 6.14 5.62
CA TRP A 125 -11.86 7.17 6.48
C TRP A 125 -12.44 7.08 7.88
N ILE A 126 -11.77 6.34 8.76
CA ILE A 126 -12.18 6.12 10.14
C ILE A 126 -11.03 6.38 11.10
N SER A 127 -11.32 6.92 12.27
CA SER A 127 -10.37 7.20 13.35
C SER A 127 -10.41 6.16 14.47
N SER A 128 -11.33 5.21 14.42
CA SER A 128 -11.52 4.14 15.39
C SER A 128 -11.71 2.79 14.68
N LEU A 129 -11.36 1.71 15.36
CA LEU A 129 -11.52 0.33 14.88
C LEU A 129 -12.64 -0.43 15.61
N THR A 130 -13.60 0.30 16.20
CA THR A 130 -14.80 -0.33 16.76
C THR A 130 -15.69 -0.88 15.64
N ASP A 131 -16.53 -1.85 15.96
CA ASP A 131 -17.43 -2.48 15.00
C ASP A 131 -18.37 -1.46 14.38
N GLU A 132 -18.88 -0.53 15.19
CA GLU A 132 -19.75 0.57 14.78
C GLU A 132 -19.04 1.50 13.79
N ALA A 133 -17.80 1.92 14.11
CA ALA A 133 -17.03 2.85 13.27
C ALA A 133 -16.68 2.20 11.91
N ILE A 134 -16.32 0.93 11.89
CA ILE A 134 -16.05 0.19 10.66
C ILE A 134 -17.32 0.05 9.82
N THR A 135 -18.43 -0.34 10.45
CA THR A 135 -19.72 -0.53 9.76
C THR A 135 -20.23 0.78 9.16
N GLU A 136 -20.22 1.85 9.95
CA GLU A 136 -20.62 3.19 9.51
C GLU A 136 -19.70 3.71 8.40
N GLY A 137 -18.38 3.55 8.55
CA GLY A 137 -17.40 3.94 7.56
C GLY A 137 -17.58 3.21 6.23
N MET A 138 -17.88 1.91 6.26
CA MET A 138 -18.17 1.12 5.07
C MET A 138 -19.48 1.55 4.38
N ALA A 139 -20.47 2.03 5.13
CA ALA A 139 -21.70 2.60 4.57
C ALA A 139 -21.45 4.01 3.95
N ASN A 140 -20.39 4.70 4.34
CA ASN A 140 -20.08 6.07 3.95
C ASN A 140 -18.71 6.19 3.23
N LEU A 141 -18.38 5.24 2.37
CA LEU A 141 -17.15 5.26 1.59
C LEU A 141 -17.07 6.51 0.70
N LEU A 142 -15.90 7.10 0.62
CA LEU A 142 -15.63 8.30 -0.17
C LEU A 142 -14.77 7.96 -1.39
N PRO A 143 -14.98 8.63 -2.54
CA PRO A 143 -14.07 8.50 -3.68
C PRO A 143 -12.63 8.90 -3.27
N CYS A 144 -11.63 8.14 -3.70
CA CYS A 144 -10.22 8.45 -3.39
C CYS A 144 -9.78 9.83 -3.87
N ASP A 145 -10.38 10.35 -4.94
CA ASP A 145 -10.04 11.67 -5.50
C ASP A 145 -10.26 12.84 -4.53
N ARG A 146 -11.16 12.69 -3.57
CA ARG A 146 -11.37 13.70 -2.52
C ARG A 146 -10.12 13.94 -1.66
N PHE A 147 -9.18 13.01 -1.66
CA PHE A 147 -7.96 13.05 -0.85
C PHE A 147 -6.71 13.43 -1.66
N ASN A 148 -6.87 13.88 -2.92
CA ASN A 148 -5.73 14.27 -3.77
C ASN A 148 -4.89 15.38 -3.14
N ASN A 149 -5.51 16.40 -2.58
CA ASN A 149 -4.77 17.50 -1.92
C ASN A 149 -4.01 17.02 -0.67
N LEU A 150 -4.56 16.04 0.05
CA LEU A 150 -3.90 15.45 1.21
C LEU A 150 -2.65 14.66 0.78
N PHE A 151 -2.74 13.91 -0.31
CA PHE A 151 -1.60 13.20 -0.90
C PHE A 151 -0.52 14.16 -1.41
N LEU A 152 -0.90 15.23 -2.11
CA LEU A 152 0.05 16.21 -2.65
C LEU A 152 0.76 17.03 -1.54
N ALA A 153 0.18 17.08 -0.34
CA ALA A 153 0.79 17.75 0.82
C ALA A 153 1.70 16.81 1.65
N ALA A 154 1.82 15.53 1.27
CA ALA A 154 2.64 14.54 1.95
C ALA A 154 4.02 14.44 1.30
#